data_4ec0b5bd6a33786bba6f9918c4d4e109
#
_entry.id   4ec0b5bd6a33786bba6f9918c4d4e109
#
_cell.length_a   1.000
_cell.length_b   1.000
_cell.length_c   1.000
_cell.angle_alpha   90.00
_cell.angle_beta   90.00
_cell.angle_gamma   90.00
#
_symmetry.space_group_name_H-M   'P 1'
#
loop_
_entity.id
_entity.type
_entity.pdbx_description
1 polymer ?
#
loop_
_entity_poly.entity_id
_entity_poly.type
_entity_poly.pdbx_seq_one_letter_code
_entity_poly.pdbx_strand_id
1 'polypeptide(L)'
;MNSNREYRTMALSIPQQAESEEKRYVVEGYAATFDPYVLLTIDGVDYSERIEPTAFDEADLSDVVFRVDHTGSVYARSSADTVQVWTDAHGLATRADLGRTQRARDLFADIEAGNYPQMSFAFVVAEDGDYFDRKTHTRVITRIAKVFDVSPVSFPANPNTELSVSTRDYFDGVIEAEKAERLERERQEQEKRKLQLKIRIGGYLNGDH
;
A
#
# COMPACT_ATOMS: atom_id res chain seq x y z
N MET A 1 -8.10 -20.91 1.26
CA MET A 1 -6.85 -20.21 1.59
C MET A 1 -7.12 -18.73 1.42
N ASN A 2 -7.36 -18.01 2.51
CA ASN A 2 -7.45 -16.55 2.45
C ASN A 2 -6.03 -16.03 2.25
N SER A 3 -5.69 -15.70 1.01
CA SER A 3 -4.44 -15.00 0.77
C SER A 3 -4.63 -13.57 1.28
N ASN A 4 -3.81 -13.16 2.24
CA ASN A 4 -3.70 -11.77 2.71
C ASN A 4 -3.09 -10.88 1.61
N ARG A 5 -3.68 -10.91 0.41
CA ARG A 5 -3.22 -10.10 -0.71
C ARG A 5 -3.61 -8.66 -0.47
N GLU A 6 -2.65 -7.79 -0.63
CA GLU A 6 -2.80 -6.35 -0.60
C GLU A 6 -2.64 -5.77 -2.00
N TYR A 7 -3.26 -4.63 -2.25
CA TYR A 7 -3.27 -3.96 -3.56
C TYR A 7 -2.91 -2.49 -3.35
N ARG A 8 -2.02 -1.96 -4.19
CA ARG A 8 -1.65 -0.53 -4.21
C ARG A 8 -1.61 -0.03 -5.63
N THR A 9 -2.04 1.21 -5.83
CA THR A 9 -2.24 1.81 -7.14
C THR A 9 -1.38 3.07 -7.29
N MET A 10 -0.72 3.19 -8.45
CA MET A 10 0.12 4.32 -8.83
C MET A 10 -0.25 4.82 -10.22
N ALA A 11 0.15 6.05 -10.56
CA ALA A 11 -0.06 6.59 -11.91
C ALA A 11 0.71 5.77 -12.95
N LEU A 12 0.04 5.40 -14.04
CA LEU A 12 0.65 4.72 -15.19
C LEU A 12 1.24 5.76 -16.14
N SER A 13 2.46 5.55 -16.60
CA SER A 13 3.05 6.31 -17.70
C SER A 13 3.35 5.37 -18.88
N ILE A 14 2.93 5.78 -20.08
CA ILE A 14 3.36 5.11 -21.31
C ILE A 14 4.59 5.85 -21.82
N PRO A 15 5.70 5.15 -22.12
CA PRO A 15 6.86 5.78 -22.72
C PRO A 15 6.47 6.40 -24.08
N GLN A 16 6.86 7.65 -24.33
CA GLN A 16 6.75 8.24 -25.64
C GLN A 16 7.63 7.45 -26.62
N GLN A 17 7.01 6.79 -27.58
CA GLN A 17 7.74 6.09 -28.64
C GLN A 17 8.26 7.10 -29.66
N ALA A 18 9.53 6.96 -30.06
CA ALA A 18 10.07 7.73 -31.18
C ALA A 18 9.37 7.34 -32.49
N GLU A 19 9.07 8.33 -33.34
CA GLU A 19 8.25 8.20 -34.56
C GLU A 19 8.78 7.25 -35.66
N SER A 20 9.88 6.54 -35.48
CA SER A 20 10.61 5.88 -36.58
C SER A 20 10.78 4.36 -36.48
N GLU A 21 10.13 3.65 -35.55
CA GLU A 21 10.28 2.20 -35.44
C GLU A 21 8.95 1.46 -35.40
N GLU A 22 8.96 0.18 -35.82
CA GLU A 22 7.86 -0.77 -35.72
C GLU A 22 7.10 -0.61 -34.40
N LYS A 23 5.76 -0.42 -34.45
CA LYS A 23 4.94 -0.15 -33.27
C LYS A 23 5.20 -1.21 -32.19
N ARG A 24 5.87 -0.81 -31.13
CA ARG A 24 6.16 -1.69 -29.99
C ARG A 24 4.99 -1.63 -29.02
N TYR A 25 4.33 -2.75 -28.81
CA TYR A 25 3.23 -2.88 -27.87
C TYR A 25 3.76 -3.07 -26.44
N VAL A 26 4.52 -2.10 -25.93
CA VAL A 26 5.18 -2.16 -24.65
C VAL A 26 4.57 -1.13 -23.70
N VAL A 27 4.23 -1.59 -22.49
CA VAL A 27 3.77 -0.74 -21.39
C VAL A 27 4.87 -0.75 -20.33
N GLU A 28 5.26 0.43 -19.86
CA GLU A 28 6.22 0.60 -18.76
C GLU A 28 5.63 1.52 -17.71
N GLY A 29 6.01 1.34 -16.45
CA GLY A 29 5.57 2.19 -15.36
C GLY A 29 6.02 1.65 -14.01
N TYR A 30 5.60 2.34 -12.95
CA TYR A 30 5.85 1.91 -11.60
C TYR A 30 4.59 1.29 -11.01
N ALA A 31 4.72 0.09 -10.49
CA ALA A 31 3.66 -0.59 -9.76
C ALA A 31 3.58 -0.12 -8.30
N ALA A 32 4.71 0.32 -7.73
CA ALA A 32 4.81 0.97 -6.43
C ALA A 32 5.89 2.05 -6.45
N THR A 33 5.78 3.05 -5.56
CA THR A 33 6.85 4.01 -5.24
C THR A 33 7.27 3.85 -3.79
N PHE A 34 8.47 4.35 -3.45
CA PHE A 34 8.98 4.31 -2.07
C PHE A 34 8.58 5.55 -1.26
N ASP A 35 7.98 6.55 -1.90
CA ASP A 35 7.46 7.72 -1.23
C ASP A 35 6.25 7.35 -0.34
N PRO A 36 6.15 7.92 0.87
CA PRO A 36 4.98 7.72 1.71
C PRO A 36 3.70 8.24 1.05
N TYR A 37 2.60 7.54 1.23
CA TYR A 37 1.27 7.94 0.75
C TYR A 37 0.20 7.69 1.81
N VAL A 38 -0.82 8.55 1.83
CA VAL A 38 -1.94 8.43 2.76
C VAL A 38 -2.87 7.32 2.28
N LEU A 39 -3.14 6.34 3.13
CA LEU A 39 -4.10 5.27 2.87
C LEU A 39 -5.50 5.63 3.34
N LEU A 40 -5.62 6.27 4.50
CA LEU A 40 -6.91 6.66 5.07
C LEU A 40 -6.75 7.83 6.04
N THR A 41 -7.85 8.59 6.22
CA THR A 41 -7.93 9.67 7.20
C THR A 41 -9.09 9.39 8.14
N ILE A 42 -8.83 9.32 9.44
CA ILE A 42 -9.83 9.08 10.47
C ILE A 42 -9.73 10.17 11.53
N ASP A 43 -10.85 10.83 11.81
CA ASP A 43 -10.93 11.93 12.80
C ASP A 43 -9.89 13.05 12.56
N GLY A 44 -9.52 13.30 11.29
CA GLY A 44 -8.53 14.30 10.89
C GLY A 44 -7.07 13.85 11.07
N VAL A 45 -6.83 12.59 11.38
CA VAL A 45 -5.50 11.98 11.44
C VAL A 45 -5.26 11.16 10.17
N ASP A 46 -4.17 11.47 9.47
CA ASP A 46 -3.75 10.71 8.29
C ASP A 46 -2.95 9.48 8.71
N TYR A 47 -3.40 8.31 8.24
CA TYR A 47 -2.71 7.04 8.35
C TYR A 47 -2.08 6.72 7.01
N SER A 48 -0.75 6.70 7.01
CA SER A 48 0.06 6.54 5.80
C SER A 48 0.65 5.14 5.70
N GLU A 49 1.14 4.82 4.51
CA GLU A 49 1.98 3.64 4.27
C GLU A 49 3.22 4.05 3.49
N ARG A 50 4.32 3.35 3.75
CA ARG A 50 5.57 3.45 3.03
C ARG A 50 6.16 2.06 2.82
N ILE A 51 6.68 1.82 1.63
CA ILE A 51 7.44 0.62 1.31
C ILE A 51 8.93 0.98 1.36
N GLU A 52 9.71 0.24 2.13
CA GLU A 52 11.16 0.43 2.17
C GLU A 52 11.78 -0.01 0.84
N PRO A 53 12.83 0.67 0.34
CA PRO A 53 13.50 0.26 -0.91
C PRO A 53 13.98 -1.19 -0.90
N THR A 54 14.37 -1.72 0.26
CA THR A 54 14.83 -3.10 0.45
C THR A 54 13.70 -4.12 0.62
N ALA A 55 12.45 -3.68 0.65
CA ALA A 55 11.32 -4.58 0.92
C ALA A 55 11.12 -5.69 -0.13
N PHE A 56 11.67 -5.48 -1.32
CA PHE A 56 11.56 -6.43 -2.43
C PHE A 56 12.79 -7.34 -2.60
N ASP A 57 13.87 -7.16 -1.82
CA ASP A 57 15.15 -7.87 -2.02
C ASP A 57 15.00 -9.40 -1.96
N GLU A 58 14.10 -9.89 -1.10
CA GLU A 58 13.81 -11.32 -0.94
C GLU A 58 12.43 -11.71 -1.49
N ALA A 59 11.73 -10.80 -2.15
CA ALA A 59 10.39 -11.07 -2.66
C ALA A 59 10.40 -12.10 -3.80
N ASP A 60 9.44 -13.03 -3.78
CA ASP A 60 9.22 -13.92 -4.91
C ASP A 60 8.59 -13.14 -6.08
N LEU A 61 9.42 -12.81 -7.07
CA LEU A 61 9.06 -12.20 -8.35
C LEU A 61 9.11 -13.19 -9.51
N SER A 62 9.26 -14.48 -9.26
CA SER A 62 9.53 -15.51 -10.29
C SER A 62 8.38 -15.69 -11.27
N ASP A 63 7.16 -15.41 -10.86
CA ASP A 63 5.97 -15.59 -11.70
C ASP A 63 4.93 -14.48 -11.43
N VAL A 64 5.19 -13.30 -11.97
CA VAL A 64 4.30 -12.15 -11.95
C VAL A 64 3.51 -12.10 -13.26
N VAL A 65 2.20 -11.87 -13.17
CA VAL A 65 1.32 -11.75 -14.35
C VAL A 65 0.88 -10.31 -14.59
N PHE A 66 0.67 -9.95 -15.86
CA PHE A 66 0.05 -8.69 -16.25
C PHE A 66 -1.41 -8.96 -16.61
N ARG A 67 -2.33 -8.32 -15.90
CA ARG A 67 -3.77 -8.54 -16.05
C ARG A 67 -4.52 -7.25 -15.76
N VAL A 68 -5.80 -7.15 -16.09
CA VAL A 68 -6.64 -5.97 -15.84
C VAL A 68 -7.37 -6.13 -14.51
N ASP A 69 -7.42 -5.04 -13.71
CA ASP A 69 -8.22 -4.95 -12.47
C ASP A 69 -8.02 -6.17 -11.54
N HIS A 70 -6.82 -6.72 -11.46
CA HIS A 70 -6.44 -7.91 -10.66
C HIS A 70 -7.27 -9.16 -10.93
N THR A 71 -8.04 -9.20 -12.02
CA THR A 71 -8.98 -10.27 -12.33
C THR A 71 -8.88 -10.75 -13.79
N GLY A 72 -9.63 -11.77 -14.14
CA GLY A 72 -9.80 -12.22 -15.51
C GLY A 72 -8.53 -12.78 -16.15
N SER A 73 -8.29 -12.36 -17.39
CA SER A 73 -7.27 -12.97 -18.22
C SER A 73 -5.87 -12.43 -17.98
N VAL A 74 -4.89 -13.28 -18.21
CA VAL A 74 -3.47 -12.91 -18.24
C VAL A 74 -3.10 -12.47 -19.66
N TYR A 75 -2.48 -11.30 -19.81
CA TYR A 75 -2.06 -10.72 -21.08
C TYR A 75 -0.56 -10.86 -21.33
N ALA A 76 0.21 -10.83 -20.26
CA ALA A 76 1.65 -11.07 -20.26
C ALA A 76 2.07 -11.72 -18.93
N ARG A 77 3.26 -12.34 -18.88
CA ARG A 77 3.72 -13.13 -17.73
C ARG A 77 5.24 -13.18 -17.67
N SER A 78 5.81 -13.12 -16.47
CA SER A 78 7.27 -13.15 -16.30
C SER A 78 7.88 -14.51 -16.68
N SER A 79 7.22 -15.62 -16.34
CA SER A 79 7.66 -16.97 -16.75
C SER A 79 7.58 -17.24 -18.26
N ALA A 80 6.98 -16.34 -19.04
CA ALA A 80 6.95 -16.34 -20.51
C ALA A 80 7.79 -15.21 -21.13
N ASP A 81 8.65 -14.55 -20.32
CA ASP A 81 9.51 -13.43 -20.74
C ASP A 81 8.74 -12.26 -21.38
N THR A 82 7.48 -12.08 -20.99
CA THR A 82 6.64 -10.98 -21.49
C THR A 82 6.33 -9.93 -20.42
N VAL A 83 6.71 -10.16 -19.14
CA VAL A 83 6.72 -9.18 -18.05
C VAL A 83 8.09 -9.19 -17.41
N GLN A 84 8.60 -8.01 -17.13
CA GLN A 84 9.78 -7.79 -16.31
C GLN A 84 9.36 -6.89 -15.13
N VAL A 85 9.84 -7.24 -13.94
CA VAL A 85 9.61 -6.47 -12.71
C VAL A 85 10.95 -6.35 -11.99
N TRP A 86 11.33 -5.14 -11.61
CA TRP A 86 12.56 -4.85 -10.90
C TRP A 86 12.42 -3.63 -10.00
N THR A 87 13.32 -3.45 -9.07
CA THR A 87 13.39 -2.24 -8.23
C THR A 87 14.48 -1.30 -8.73
N ASP A 88 14.24 0.00 -8.60
CA ASP A 88 15.23 1.05 -8.78
C ASP A 88 15.14 2.08 -7.64
N ALA A 89 15.78 3.23 -7.77
CA ALA A 89 15.74 4.27 -6.72
C ALA A 89 14.36 4.89 -6.49
N HIS A 90 13.42 4.72 -7.42
CA HIS A 90 12.09 5.32 -7.37
C HIS A 90 11.02 4.36 -6.84
N GLY A 91 11.11 3.06 -7.19
CA GLY A 91 10.09 2.10 -6.79
C GLY A 91 10.20 0.75 -7.47
N LEU A 92 9.07 0.02 -7.50
CA LEU A 92 8.90 -1.23 -8.23
C LEU A 92 8.52 -0.93 -9.67
N ALA A 93 9.51 -0.96 -10.55
CA ALA A 93 9.32 -0.76 -11.98
C ALA A 93 8.80 -2.03 -12.66
N THR A 94 8.01 -1.87 -13.71
CA THR A 94 7.50 -2.96 -14.51
C THR A 94 7.53 -2.61 -16.00
N ARG A 95 7.71 -3.64 -16.83
CA ARG A 95 7.65 -3.59 -18.29
C ARG A 95 6.88 -4.79 -18.79
N ALA A 96 5.83 -4.58 -19.60
CA ALA A 96 5.03 -5.63 -20.20
C ALA A 96 5.06 -5.54 -21.74
N ASP A 97 5.43 -6.63 -22.41
CA ASP A 97 5.30 -6.81 -23.86
C ASP A 97 3.91 -7.37 -24.20
N LEU A 98 3.06 -6.53 -24.73
CA LEU A 98 1.69 -6.86 -25.15
C LEU A 98 1.60 -7.22 -26.65
N GLY A 99 2.73 -7.36 -27.36
CA GLY A 99 2.76 -7.64 -28.80
C GLY A 99 2.44 -9.08 -29.20
N ARG A 100 2.44 -10.03 -28.27
CA ARG A 100 2.42 -11.47 -28.57
C ARG A 100 1.06 -12.00 -29.02
N THR A 101 -0.05 -11.41 -28.58
CA THR A 101 -1.41 -11.86 -28.93
C THR A 101 -2.26 -10.69 -29.38
N GLN A 102 -3.28 -10.94 -30.21
CA GLN A 102 -4.21 -9.90 -30.63
C GLN A 102 -4.89 -9.25 -29.41
N ARG A 103 -5.33 -10.04 -28.45
CA ARG A 103 -6.00 -9.56 -27.25
C ARG A 103 -5.10 -8.67 -26.37
N ALA A 104 -3.80 -8.95 -26.31
CA ALA A 104 -2.86 -8.10 -25.60
C ALA A 104 -2.63 -6.77 -26.35
N ARG A 105 -2.59 -6.80 -27.68
CA ARG A 105 -2.53 -5.56 -28.50
C ARG A 105 -3.79 -4.71 -28.37
N ASP A 106 -4.97 -5.33 -28.24
CA ASP A 106 -6.23 -4.62 -28.01
C ASP A 106 -6.18 -3.93 -26.62
N LEU A 107 -5.68 -4.62 -25.57
CA LEU A 107 -5.46 -4.00 -24.27
C LEU A 107 -4.46 -2.83 -24.34
N PHE A 108 -3.38 -2.97 -25.12
CA PHE A 108 -2.43 -1.87 -25.30
C PHE A 108 -3.13 -0.63 -25.87
N ALA A 109 -4.01 -0.81 -26.88
CA ALA A 109 -4.77 0.27 -27.47
C ALA A 109 -5.73 0.92 -26.45
N ASP A 110 -6.35 0.15 -25.57
CA ASP A 110 -7.19 0.66 -24.49
C ASP A 110 -6.37 1.48 -23.47
N ILE A 111 -5.16 1.04 -23.12
CA ILE A 111 -4.24 1.77 -22.24
C ILE A 111 -3.79 3.07 -22.93
N GLU A 112 -3.41 3.00 -24.20
CA GLU A 112 -3.01 4.17 -25.02
C GLU A 112 -4.15 5.20 -25.14
N ALA A 113 -5.40 4.73 -25.20
CA ALA A 113 -6.61 5.57 -25.21
C ALA A 113 -6.95 6.18 -23.83
N GLY A 114 -6.23 5.80 -22.76
CA GLY A 114 -6.45 6.30 -21.41
C GLY A 114 -7.57 5.61 -20.64
N ASN A 115 -8.08 4.46 -21.10
CA ASN A 115 -9.11 3.70 -20.39
C ASN A 115 -8.59 3.10 -19.07
N TYR A 116 -7.27 2.92 -18.94
CA TYR A 116 -6.59 2.43 -17.75
C TYR A 116 -5.47 3.40 -17.35
N PRO A 117 -5.78 4.46 -16.59
CA PRO A 117 -4.83 5.54 -16.31
C PRO A 117 -3.80 5.19 -15.23
N GLN A 118 -3.97 4.09 -14.52
CA GLN A 118 -3.14 3.74 -13.37
C GLN A 118 -2.70 2.28 -13.41
N MET A 119 -1.64 2.01 -12.66
CA MET A 119 -1.12 0.67 -12.43
C MET A 119 -1.25 0.32 -10.95
N SER A 120 -1.59 -0.91 -10.68
CA SER A 120 -1.67 -1.48 -9.35
C SER A 120 -0.85 -2.75 -9.27
N PHE A 121 -0.46 -3.19 -8.07
CA PHE A 121 0.16 -4.49 -7.88
C PHE A 121 -0.49 -5.23 -6.72
N ALA A 122 -0.51 -6.56 -6.83
CA ALA A 122 -1.01 -7.45 -5.80
C ALA A 122 0.16 -8.18 -5.13
N PHE A 123 0.26 -8.09 -3.81
CA PHE A 123 1.36 -8.62 -3.04
C PHE A 123 0.91 -9.20 -1.71
N VAL A 124 1.82 -9.83 -1.00
CA VAL A 124 1.67 -10.23 0.39
C VAL A 124 2.92 -9.82 1.17
N VAL A 125 2.70 -9.22 2.34
CA VAL A 125 3.77 -8.89 3.29
C VAL A 125 4.25 -10.17 3.95
N ALA A 126 5.57 -10.31 4.14
CA ALA A 126 6.15 -11.43 4.86
C ALA A 126 5.75 -11.40 6.34
N GLU A 127 5.86 -12.53 7.02
CA GLU A 127 5.69 -12.58 8.48
C GLU A 127 6.72 -11.63 9.12
N ASP A 128 6.27 -10.78 10.06
CA ASP A 128 7.06 -9.70 10.65
C ASP A 128 7.72 -8.76 9.61
N GLY A 129 7.09 -8.61 8.45
CA GLY A 129 7.58 -7.80 7.32
C GLY A 129 7.10 -6.36 7.34
N ASP A 130 6.41 -5.90 8.38
CA ASP A 130 5.99 -4.51 8.56
C ASP A 130 5.97 -4.11 10.03
N TYR A 131 5.92 -2.83 10.26
CA TYR A 131 5.68 -2.25 11.60
C TYR A 131 4.95 -0.91 11.49
N PHE A 132 4.35 -0.46 12.58
CA PHE A 132 3.67 0.82 12.66
C PHE A 132 4.49 1.86 13.41
N ASP A 133 4.88 2.93 12.73
CA ASP A 133 5.49 4.11 13.36
C ASP A 133 4.39 5.03 13.92
N ARG A 134 4.19 4.97 15.23
CA ARG A 134 3.17 5.77 15.94
C ARG A 134 3.41 7.28 15.91
N LYS A 135 4.65 7.74 15.64
CA LYS A 135 4.94 9.18 15.60
C LYS A 135 4.44 9.82 14.33
N THR A 136 4.52 9.08 13.24
CA THR A 136 4.13 9.53 11.91
C THR A 136 2.81 8.91 11.44
N HIS A 137 2.17 8.07 12.24
CA HIS A 137 1.01 7.25 11.89
C HIS A 137 1.22 6.50 10.56
N THR A 138 2.42 5.93 10.38
CA THR A 138 2.82 5.30 9.14
C THR A 138 3.07 3.80 9.32
N ARG A 139 2.38 2.97 8.54
CA ARG A 139 2.76 1.57 8.35
C ARG A 139 3.99 1.52 7.46
N VAL A 140 5.06 0.90 7.90
CA VAL A 140 6.30 0.73 7.15
C VAL A 140 6.44 -0.73 6.76
N ILE A 141 6.34 -1.02 5.46
CA ILE A 141 6.57 -2.35 4.91
C ILE A 141 8.06 -2.51 4.64
N THR A 142 8.67 -3.44 5.34
CA THR A 142 10.11 -3.72 5.27
C THR A 142 10.44 -4.99 4.49
N ARG A 143 9.45 -5.90 4.31
CA ARG A 143 9.67 -7.16 3.62
C ARG A 143 8.40 -7.69 2.97
N ILE A 144 8.44 -7.85 1.65
CA ILE A 144 7.37 -8.45 0.84
C ILE A 144 7.74 -9.91 0.55
N ALA A 145 6.80 -10.82 0.78
CA ALA A 145 7.03 -12.23 0.51
C ALA A 145 6.87 -12.57 -0.97
N LYS A 146 5.85 -11.99 -1.63
CA LYS A 146 5.54 -12.29 -3.03
C LYS A 146 4.77 -11.17 -3.70
N VAL A 147 5.05 -10.94 -4.99
CA VAL A 147 4.21 -10.17 -5.91
C VAL A 147 3.51 -11.16 -6.85
N PHE A 148 2.19 -11.01 -7.01
CA PHE A 148 1.39 -11.92 -7.84
C PHE A 148 1.10 -11.35 -9.21
N ASP A 149 0.73 -10.09 -9.27
CA ASP A 149 0.41 -9.42 -10.52
C ASP A 149 0.73 -7.93 -10.47
N VAL A 150 0.92 -7.38 -11.65
CA VAL A 150 0.88 -5.96 -11.94
C VAL A 150 -0.26 -5.73 -12.93
N SER A 151 -1.11 -4.74 -12.65
CA SER A 151 -2.39 -4.59 -13.32
C SER A 151 -2.64 -3.14 -13.70
N PRO A 152 -2.91 -2.85 -14.98
CA PRO A 152 -3.57 -1.61 -15.33
C PRO A 152 -4.98 -1.63 -14.74
N VAL A 153 -5.39 -0.54 -14.11
CA VAL A 153 -6.68 -0.44 -13.44
C VAL A 153 -7.53 0.69 -13.99
N SER A 154 -8.83 0.40 -14.13
CA SER A 154 -9.82 1.33 -14.65
C SER A 154 -10.15 2.45 -13.66
N PHE A 155 -10.16 2.12 -12.38
CA PHE A 155 -10.31 3.08 -11.30
C PHE A 155 -9.14 2.95 -10.33
N PRO A 156 -8.58 4.10 -9.87
CA PRO A 156 -7.64 4.04 -8.76
C PRO A 156 -8.34 3.40 -7.55
N ALA A 157 -7.66 2.50 -6.87
CA ALA A 157 -8.13 2.06 -5.56
C ALA A 157 -8.39 3.33 -4.73
N ASN A 158 -9.65 3.58 -4.38
CA ASN A 158 -9.98 4.67 -3.49
C ASN A 158 -9.48 4.25 -2.11
N PRO A 159 -8.48 4.93 -1.53
CA PRO A 159 -7.91 4.54 -0.25
C PRO A 159 -8.99 4.42 0.84
N ASN A 160 -10.09 5.16 0.71
CA ASN A 160 -11.18 5.14 1.69
C ASN A 160 -12.23 4.03 1.47
N THR A 161 -12.25 3.37 0.30
CA THR A 161 -13.31 2.39 -0.03
C THR A 161 -12.80 1.02 -0.46
N GLU A 162 -11.53 0.90 -0.88
CA GLU A 162 -10.98 -0.32 -1.49
C GLU A 162 -9.71 -0.84 -0.80
N LEU A 163 -9.53 -0.53 0.49
CA LEU A 163 -8.51 -1.21 1.28
C LEU A 163 -8.81 -2.70 1.31
N SER A 164 -7.80 -3.55 1.08
CA SER A 164 -7.96 -4.98 1.28
C SER A 164 -8.40 -5.25 2.73
N VAL A 165 -9.12 -6.35 2.94
CA VAL A 165 -9.60 -6.73 4.29
C VAL A 165 -8.43 -6.76 5.27
N SER A 166 -7.28 -7.34 4.88
CA SER A 166 -6.09 -7.41 5.71
C SER A 166 -5.51 -6.04 6.07
N THR A 167 -5.49 -5.10 5.13
CA THR A 167 -5.02 -3.73 5.39
C THR A 167 -5.98 -2.98 6.31
N ARG A 168 -7.29 -3.16 6.10
CA ARG A 168 -8.31 -2.54 6.95
C ARG A 168 -8.21 -3.08 8.38
N ASP A 169 -8.19 -4.40 8.56
CA ASP A 169 -8.07 -5.05 9.87
C ASP A 169 -6.80 -4.61 10.60
N TYR A 170 -5.69 -4.42 9.87
CA TYR A 170 -4.45 -3.90 10.44
C TYR A 170 -4.63 -2.51 11.04
N PHE A 171 -5.18 -1.56 10.28
CA PHE A 171 -5.39 -0.19 10.76
C PHE A 171 -6.48 -0.10 11.82
N ASP A 172 -7.55 -0.87 11.72
CA ASP A 172 -8.58 -0.93 12.77
C ASP A 172 -7.97 -1.40 14.10
N GLY A 173 -7.10 -2.40 14.08
CA GLY A 173 -6.36 -2.86 15.26
C GLY A 173 -5.45 -1.79 15.86
N VAL A 174 -4.72 -1.04 15.02
CA VAL A 174 -3.86 0.07 15.45
C VAL A 174 -4.69 1.18 16.11
N ILE A 175 -5.78 1.59 15.45
CA ILE A 175 -6.66 2.67 15.92
C ILE A 175 -7.32 2.31 17.25
N GLU A 176 -7.80 1.07 17.40
CA GLU A 176 -8.36 0.60 18.66
C GLU A 176 -7.34 0.58 19.79
N ALA A 177 -6.10 0.14 19.51
CA ALA A 177 -5.03 0.17 20.49
C ALA A 177 -4.69 1.61 20.93
N GLU A 178 -4.59 2.55 20.01
CA GLU A 178 -4.36 3.97 20.33
C GLU A 178 -5.50 4.59 21.14
N LYS A 179 -6.75 4.26 20.82
CA LYS A 179 -7.92 4.69 21.59
C LYS A 179 -7.89 4.15 23.02
N ALA A 180 -7.58 2.86 23.17
CA ALA A 180 -7.49 2.23 24.48
C ALA A 180 -6.38 2.86 25.35
N GLU A 181 -5.20 3.11 24.80
CA GLU A 181 -4.11 3.78 25.49
C GLU A 181 -4.44 5.23 25.90
N ARG A 182 -5.18 5.95 25.05
CA ARG A 182 -5.64 7.31 25.39
C ARG A 182 -6.61 7.30 26.56
N LEU A 183 -7.61 6.43 26.54
CA LEU A 183 -8.58 6.29 27.63
C LEU A 183 -7.89 5.91 28.93
N GLU A 184 -6.91 5.01 28.90
CA GLU A 184 -6.18 4.62 30.09
C GLU A 184 -5.35 5.78 30.66
N ARG A 185 -4.69 6.58 29.80
CA ARG A 185 -3.97 7.80 30.24
C ARG A 185 -4.91 8.82 30.86
N GLU A 186 -6.08 9.06 30.25
CA GLU A 186 -7.10 9.98 30.80
C GLU A 186 -7.61 9.50 32.16
N ARG A 187 -7.84 8.19 32.33
CA ARG A 187 -8.22 7.60 33.62
C ARG A 187 -7.14 7.81 34.69
N GLN A 188 -5.88 7.53 34.35
CA GLN A 188 -4.76 7.72 35.28
C GLN A 188 -4.57 9.18 35.67
N GLU A 189 -4.74 10.12 34.72
CA GLU A 189 -4.69 11.55 35.02
C GLU A 189 -5.85 11.99 35.94
N GLN A 190 -7.05 11.49 35.70
CA GLN A 190 -8.19 11.77 36.59
C GLN A 190 -7.97 11.22 37.99
N GLU A 191 -7.44 10.03 38.12
CA GLU A 191 -7.10 9.45 39.44
C GLU A 191 -6.03 10.26 40.16
N LYS A 192 -4.97 10.67 39.44
CA LYS A 192 -3.93 11.56 40.01
C LYS A 192 -4.53 12.89 40.47
N ARG A 193 -5.41 13.53 39.67
CA ARG A 193 -6.08 14.76 40.06
C ARG A 193 -6.98 14.58 41.30
N LYS A 194 -7.72 13.48 41.38
CA LYS A 194 -8.53 13.13 42.54
C LYS A 194 -7.67 12.94 43.80
N LEU A 195 -6.55 12.24 43.67
CA LEU A 195 -5.64 12.03 44.78
C LEU A 195 -5.00 13.34 45.27
N GLN A 196 -4.53 14.19 44.34
CA GLN A 196 -3.98 15.51 44.68
C GLN A 196 -5.01 16.40 45.39
N LEU A 197 -6.28 16.36 44.93
CA LEU A 197 -7.37 17.10 45.58
C LEU A 197 -7.62 16.57 46.98
N LYS A 198 -7.64 15.25 47.19
CA LYS A 198 -7.79 14.64 48.53
C LYS A 198 -6.64 15.04 49.50
N ILE A 199 -5.40 15.01 49.02
CA ILE A 199 -4.23 15.44 49.80
C ILE A 199 -4.37 16.93 50.17
N ARG A 200 -4.78 17.78 49.23
CA ARG A 200 -4.93 19.22 49.45
C ARG A 200 -6.03 19.51 50.49
N ILE A 201 -7.18 18.84 50.36
CA ILE A 201 -8.29 18.98 51.34
C ILE A 201 -7.88 18.43 52.72
N GLY A 202 -7.22 17.26 52.77
CA GLY A 202 -6.74 16.67 54.03
C GLY A 202 -5.70 17.54 54.73
N GLY A 203 -4.85 18.25 53.97
CA GLY A 203 -3.91 19.25 54.51
C GLY A 203 -4.58 20.48 55.14
N TYR A 204 -5.71 20.93 54.58
CA TYR A 204 -6.49 22.05 55.15
C TYR A 204 -7.23 21.65 56.45
N LEU A 205 -7.61 20.38 56.61
CA LEU A 205 -8.31 19.88 57.78
C LEU A 205 -7.41 19.58 58.96
N ASN A 206 -6.10 19.43 58.74
CA ASN A 206 -5.11 19.12 59.80
C ASN A 206 -4.24 20.34 60.15
N GLY A 207 -4.51 21.51 59.64
CA GLY A 207 -3.68 22.71 59.83
C GLY A 207 -4.18 23.73 60.89
N ASP A 208 -5.25 23.44 61.65
CA ASP A 208 -5.73 24.27 62.75
C ASP A 208 -5.47 23.56 64.09
N HIS A 209 -4.25 23.74 64.61
CA HIS A 209 -3.96 23.71 66.04
C HIS A 209 -2.73 24.55 66.33
#